data_547915e1ada7db2ec11e38e3dbb40e27
#
_entry.id   547915e1ada7db2ec11e38e3dbb40e27
#
_cell.length_a   1.000
_cell.length_b   1.000
_cell.length_c   1.000
_cell.angle_alpha   90.00
_cell.angle_beta   90.00
_cell.angle_gamma   90.00
#
_symmetry.space_group_name_H-M   'P 1'
#
loop_
_entity.id
_entity.type
_entity.pdbx_description
1 polymer ?
#
loop_
_entity_poly.entity_id
_entity_poly.type
_entity_poly.pdbx_seq_one_letter_code
_entity_poly.pdbx_strand_id
1 'polypeptide(L)'
;LKLPKAEFVRDIPARVMVPGHAKPAHKKLRAKLAEMLKFNEQEGPNVAIDGDSDELCIISSGVAFQHAREAAPHAGIFKVGLSNPLPVSKIAEFAKKYKRCVTVEEGDPYLTDRLRSEGINVEPRAEKWRFGELSVDKVKAQLDGTLEYEPPVYKSKPPQLCNGCPHVFSFKPLVNL
;
A
#
# COMPACT_ATOMS: atom_id res chain seq x y z
N LEU A 1 -5.67 22.17 25.49
CA LEU A 1 -5.72 22.42 24.04
C LEU A 1 -7.05 23.13 23.72
N LYS A 2 -7.04 24.39 23.30
CA LYS A 2 -8.24 25.04 22.79
C LYS A 2 -8.41 24.62 21.34
N LEU A 3 -9.35 23.73 21.09
CA LEU A 3 -9.72 23.36 19.72
C LEU A 3 -10.43 24.57 19.06
N PRO A 4 -10.12 24.86 17.79
CA PRO A 4 -10.85 25.91 17.06
C PRO A 4 -12.31 25.51 16.95
N LYS A 5 -13.23 26.47 17.11
CA LYS A 5 -14.64 26.25 16.86
C LYS A 5 -14.81 25.85 15.39
N ALA A 6 -15.20 24.60 15.16
CA ALA A 6 -15.57 24.14 13.82
C ALA A 6 -17.04 24.57 13.56
N GLU A 7 -17.26 25.40 12.55
CA GLU A 7 -18.59 25.69 12.06
C GLU A 7 -19.00 24.70 10.99
N PHE A 8 -20.22 24.19 11.08
CA PHE A 8 -20.75 23.33 10.03
C PHE A 8 -21.18 24.18 8.84
N VAL A 9 -20.45 24.06 7.73
CA VAL A 9 -20.81 24.69 6.46
C VAL A 9 -21.64 23.71 5.63
N ARG A 10 -22.89 24.09 5.37
CA ARG A 10 -23.80 23.31 4.52
C ARG A 10 -23.44 23.53 3.05
N ASP A 11 -22.90 22.48 2.40
CA ASP A 11 -22.58 22.50 0.96
C ASP A 11 -23.21 21.25 0.31
N ILE A 12 -24.47 21.40 -0.11
CA ILE A 12 -25.24 20.32 -0.73
C ILE A 12 -24.63 19.87 -2.06
N PRO A 13 -24.24 20.80 -2.98
CA PRO A 13 -23.65 20.43 -4.26
C PRO A 13 -22.35 19.60 -4.13
N ALA A 14 -21.55 19.86 -3.10
CA ALA A 14 -20.29 19.15 -2.88
C ALA A 14 -20.47 17.81 -2.15
N ARG A 15 -21.56 17.64 -1.38
CA ARG A 15 -21.70 16.50 -0.47
C ARG A 15 -22.83 15.53 -0.82
N VAL A 16 -23.76 15.93 -1.68
CA VAL A 16 -24.90 15.10 -2.09
C VAL A 16 -24.75 14.71 -3.56
N MET A 17 -24.49 13.43 -3.80
CA MET A 17 -24.14 12.91 -5.14
C MET A 17 -25.35 12.53 -5.98
N VAL A 18 -26.32 13.46 -6.12
CA VAL A 18 -27.34 13.34 -7.17
C VAL A 18 -26.72 13.57 -8.56
N PRO A 19 -27.30 13.05 -9.66
CA PRO A 19 -26.71 13.12 -11.00
C PRO A 19 -26.25 14.53 -11.43
N GLY A 20 -27.03 15.56 -11.08
CA GLY A 20 -26.71 16.96 -11.40
C GLY A 20 -25.43 17.46 -10.70
N HIS A 21 -25.12 16.97 -9.51
CA HIS A 21 -23.91 17.30 -8.75
C HIS A 21 -22.75 16.35 -9.09
N ALA A 22 -23.07 15.05 -9.25
CA ALA A 22 -22.06 14.01 -9.49
C ALA A 22 -21.31 14.19 -10.82
N LYS A 23 -21.99 14.58 -11.89
CA LYS A 23 -21.35 14.79 -13.21
C LYS A 23 -20.22 15.84 -13.18
N PRO A 24 -20.45 17.08 -12.70
CA PRO A 24 -19.38 18.07 -12.61
C PRO A 24 -18.30 17.68 -11.58
N ALA A 25 -18.68 17.02 -10.46
CA ALA A 25 -17.73 16.53 -9.47
C ALA A 25 -16.81 15.46 -10.07
N HIS A 26 -17.32 14.54 -10.87
CA HIS A 26 -16.53 13.52 -11.56
C HIS A 26 -15.54 14.14 -12.56
N LYS A 27 -15.95 15.16 -13.32
CA LYS A 27 -15.01 15.89 -14.21
C LYS A 27 -13.84 16.52 -13.42
N LYS A 28 -14.16 17.18 -12.28
CA LYS A 28 -13.13 17.74 -11.39
C LYS A 28 -12.21 16.68 -10.82
N LEU A 29 -12.76 15.54 -10.40
CA LEU A 29 -11.97 14.39 -9.90
C LEU A 29 -11.00 13.89 -10.97
N ARG A 30 -11.47 13.71 -12.22
CA ARG A 30 -10.60 13.23 -13.32
C ARG A 30 -9.46 14.21 -13.61
N ALA A 31 -9.73 15.51 -13.62
CA ALA A 31 -8.70 16.52 -13.78
C ALA A 31 -7.69 16.48 -12.63
N LYS A 32 -8.17 16.42 -11.39
CA LYS A 32 -7.31 16.31 -10.19
C LYS A 32 -6.43 15.06 -10.22
N LEU A 33 -6.97 13.91 -10.61
CA LEU A 33 -6.19 12.67 -10.72
C LEU A 33 -5.07 12.80 -11.78
N ALA A 34 -5.32 13.51 -12.89
CA ALA A 34 -4.30 13.77 -13.90
C ALA A 34 -3.17 14.66 -13.36
N GLU A 35 -3.51 15.71 -12.61
CA GLU A 35 -2.52 16.57 -11.93
C GLU A 35 -1.72 15.79 -10.87
N MET A 36 -2.40 14.95 -10.07
CA MET A 36 -1.75 14.10 -9.08
C MET A 36 -0.81 13.08 -9.73
N LEU A 37 -1.18 12.51 -10.87
CA LEU A 37 -0.29 11.62 -11.62
C LEU A 37 0.95 12.37 -12.08
N LYS A 38 0.79 13.55 -12.67
CA LYS A 38 1.91 14.40 -13.11
C LYS A 38 2.85 14.71 -11.94
N PHE A 39 2.29 15.10 -10.80
CA PHE A 39 3.07 15.34 -9.58
C PHE A 39 3.81 14.08 -9.15
N ASN A 40 3.12 12.93 -9.11
CA ASN A 40 3.72 11.67 -8.64
C ASN A 40 4.85 11.18 -9.58
N GLU A 41 4.71 11.42 -10.88
CA GLU A 41 5.76 11.11 -11.87
C GLU A 41 6.96 12.07 -11.81
N GLN A 42 6.84 13.26 -11.26
CA GLN A 42 7.90 14.26 -11.23
C GLN A 42 8.50 14.44 -9.83
N GLU A 43 7.67 14.81 -8.87
CA GLU A 43 8.04 15.29 -7.54
C GLU A 43 7.48 14.40 -6.41
N GLY A 44 6.77 13.33 -6.74
CA GLY A 44 6.11 12.46 -5.76
C GLY A 44 7.08 11.85 -4.74
N PRO A 45 6.57 11.48 -3.56
CA PRO A 45 7.37 10.99 -2.43
C PRO A 45 7.86 9.55 -2.65
N ASN A 46 8.30 9.25 -3.87
CA ASN A 46 8.85 7.95 -4.24
C ASN A 46 10.35 7.92 -3.99
N VAL A 47 10.88 6.76 -3.63
CA VAL A 47 12.32 6.58 -3.41
C VAL A 47 12.81 5.42 -4.26
N ALA A 48 13.80 5.68 -5.10
CA ALA A 48 14.53 4.66 -5.83
C ALA A 48 15.89 4.45 -5.15
N ILE A 49 16.20 3.21 -4.80
CA ILE A 49 17.46 2.77 -4.24
C ILE A 49 18.03 1.78 -5.24
N ASP A 50 19.17 2.09 -5.85
CA ASP A 50 19.83 1.16 -6.77
C ASP A 50 20.43 -0.01 -5.98
N GLY A 51 20.40 -1.20 -6.56
CA GLY A 51 20.98 -2.41 -6.01
C GLY A 51 22.49 -2.52 -6.29
N ASP A 52 23.13 -3.50 -5.65
CA ASP A 52 24.54 -3.80 -5.86
C ASP A 52 24.80 -4.45 -7.25
N SER A 53 23.73 -4.96 -7.87
CA SER A 53 23.76 -5.58 -9.21
C SER A 53 22.44 -5.35 -9.96
N ASP A 54 22.39 -5.78 -11.21
CA ASP A 54 21.19 -5.73 -12.06
C ASP A 54 20.28 -6.98 -11.95
N GLU A 55 20.55 -7.88 -10.98
CA GLU A 55 19.84 -9.16 -10.90
C GLU A 55 18.41 -9.04 -10.40
N LEU A 56 18.16 -8.22 -9.35
CA LEU A 56 16.88 -8.16 -8.68
C LEU A 56 16.49 -6.72 -8.35
N CYS A 57 15.24 -6.36 -8.67
CA CYS A 57 14.59 -5.22 -8.04
C CYS A 57 13.26 -5.60 -7.38
N ILE A 58 12.90 -4.80 -6.38
CA ILE A 58 11.67 -4.94 -5.62
C ILE A 58 10.87 -3.65 -5.73
N ILE A 59 9.59 -3.76 -6.04
CA ILE A 59 8.64 -2.65 -6.00
C ILE A 59 7.73 -2.86 -4.79
N SER A 60 7.67 -1.87 -3.92
CA SER A 60 6.94 -1.99 -2.66
C SER A 60 6.40 -0.66 -2.17
N SER A 61 5.48 -0.69 -1.22
CA SER A 61 4.90 0.50 -0.58
C SER A 61 4.71 0.29 0.93
N GLY A 62 4.52 1.39 1.65
CA GLY A 62 4.21 1.33 3.07
C GLY A 62 5.25 0.57 3.91
N VAL A 63 4.77 -0.24 4.86
CA VAL A 63 5.61 -1.04 5.75
C VAL A 63 6.28 -2.22 5.03
N ALA A 64 5.66 -2.72 3.97
CA ALA A 64 6.22 -3.80 3.15
C ALA A 64 7.60 -3.43 2.56
N PHE A 65 7.83 -2.13 2.30
CA PHE A 65 9.13 -1.63 1.90
C PHE A 65 10.23 -1.91 2.96
N GLN A 66 9.92 -1.77 4.25
CA GLN A 66 10.91 -2.03 5.30
C GLN A 66 11.27 -3.51 5.37
N HIS A 67 10.27 -4.38 5.26
CA HIS A 67 10.49 -5.82 5.19
C HIS A 67 11.30 -6.22 3.96
N ALA A 68 11.01 -5.63 2.80
CA ALA A 68 11.74 -5.88 1.57
C ALA A 68 13.22 -5.45 1.68
N ARG A 69 13.47 -4.28 2.24
CA ARG A 69 14.82 -3.74 2.44
C ARG A 69 15.66 -4.59 3.39
N GLU A 70 15.05 -5.11 4.45
CA GLU A 70 15.73 -6.00 5.41
C GLU A 70 15.95 -7.39 4.82
N ALA A 71 14.98 -7.90 4.06
CA ALA A 71 15.06 -9.22 3.44
C ALA A 71 16.12 -9.29 2.32
N ALA A 72 16.28 -8.23 1.55
CA ALA A 72 17.17 -8.16 0.39
C ALA A 72 17.90 -6.80 0.32
N PRO A 73 18.87 -6.55 1.22
CA PRO A 73 19.55 -5.26 1.33
C PRO A 73 20.38 -4.89 0.07
N HIS A 74 20.73 -5.86 -0.76
CA HIS A 74 21.49 -5.68 -2.01
C HIS A 74 20.61 -5.54 -3.25
N ALA A 75 19.31 -5.75 -3.15
CA ALA A 75 18.39 -5.58 -4.27
C ALA A 75 18.13 -4.10 -4.57
N GLY A 76 17.88 -3.78 -5.83
CA GLY A 76 17.28 -2.50 -6.15
C GLY A 76 15.88 -2.40 -5.58
N ILE A 77 15.52 -1.27 -4.98
CA ILE A 77 14.19 -1.12 -4.39
C ILE A 77 13.55 0.20 -4.85
N PHE A 78 12.35 0.10 -5.42
CA PHE A 78 11.51 1.25 -5.68
C PHE A 78 10.39 1.32 -4.62
N LYS A 79 10.50 2.30 -3.72
CA LYS A 79 9.45 2.60 -2.74
C LYS A 79 8.41 3.51 -3.36
N VAL A 80 7.20 3.01 -3.50
CA VAL A 80 6.03 3.80 -3.89
C VAL A 80 5.52 4.59 -2.69
N GLY A 81 5.64 5.90 -2.75
CA GLY A 81 5.15 6.79 -1.68
C GLY A 81 3.70 7.21 -1.86
N LEU A 82 3.26 7.38 -3.11
CA LEU A 82 1.86 7.65 -3.47
C LEU A 82 1.38 6.57 -4.42
N SER A 83 0.52 5.69 -3.93
CA SER A 83 0.08 4.50 -4.68
C SER A 83 -1.04 4.76 -5.70
N ASN A 84 -1.76 5.88 -5.58
CA ASN A 84 -2.83 6.21 -6.53
C ASN A 84 -2.93 7.73 -6.79
N PRO A 85 -2.76 8.16 -8.03
CA PRO A 85 -2.36 7.39 -9.22
C PRO A 85 -0.91 6.90 -9.13
N LEU A 86 -0.66 5.68 -9.59
CA LEU A 86 0.67 5.07 -9.53
C LEU A 86 1.65 5.73 -10.52
N PRO A 87 2.93 6.00 -10.15
CA PRO A 87 3.94 6.59 -11.04
C PRO A 87 4.55 5.52 -11.97
N VAL A 88 3.73 5.05 -12.91
CA VAL A 88 4.03 3.89 -13.76
C VAL A 88 5.30 4.10 -14.60
N SER A 89 5.48 5.32 -15.13
CA SER A 89 6.65 5.62 -15.97
C SER A 89 7.98 5.52 -15.20
N LYS A 90 8.02 6.10 -14.00
CA LYS A 90 9.20 5.99 -13.11
C LYS A 90 9.49 4.55 -12.71
N ILE A 91 8.45 3.80 -12.38
CA ILE A 91 8.59 2.38 -12.02
C ILE A 91 9.11 1.58 -13.22
N ALA A 92 8.57 1.82 -14.42
CA ALA A 92 9.01 1.16 -15.63
C ALA A 92 10.48 1.45 -15.95
N GLU A 93 10.91 2.71 -15.83
CA GLU A 93 12.32 3.09 -16.02
C GLU A 93 13.24 2.40 -15.01
N PHE A 94 12.82 2.34 -13.76
CA PHE A 94 13.59 1.67 -12.71
C PHE A 94 13.66 0.16 -12.97
N ALA A 95 12.53 -0.48 -13.25
CA ALA A 95 12.44 -1.93 -13.47
C ALA A 95 13.29 -2.40 -14.68
N LYS A 96 13.40 -1.58 -15.73
CA LYS A 96 14.22 -1.90 -16.92
C LYS A 96 15.71 -2.09 -16.64
N LYS A 97 16.20 -1.59 -15.52
CA LYS A 97 17.60 -1.74 -15.11
C LYS A 97 17.92 -3.17 -14.62
N TYR A 98 16.88 -3.99 -14.36
CA TYR A 98 17.04 -5.25 -13.66
C TYR A 98 16.46 -6.43 -14.46
N LYS A 99 17.08 -7.59 -14.29
CA LYS A 99 16.69 -8.84 -14.96
C LYS A 99 15.40 -9.42 -14.37
N ARG A 100 15.24 -9.29 -13.05
CA ARG A 100 14.10 -9.80 -12.31
C ARG A 100 13.46 -8.67 -11.51
N CYS A 101 12.15 -8.52 -11.58
CA CYS A 101 11.39 -7.53 -10.84
C CYS A 101 10.27 -8.20 -10.06
N VAL A 102 10.21 -7.97 -8.75
CA VAL A 102 9.27 -8.59 -7.82
C VAL A 102 8.45 -7.51 -7.12
N THR A 103 7.15 -7.73 -6.97
CA THR A 103 6.33 -6.89 -6.11
C THR A 103 6.22 -7.48 -4.71
N VAL A 104 6.48 -6.65 -3.70
CA VAL A 104 6.28 -6.99 -2.29
C VAL A 104 5.23 -6.07 -1.71
N GLU A 105 4.04 -6.63 -1.48
CA GLU A 105 2.87 -5.92 -0.95
C GLU A 105 2.15 -6.78 0.07
N GLU A 106 1.51 -6.14 1.02
CA GLU A 106 0.71 -6.80 2.03
C GLU A 106 -0.75 -6.85 1.57
N GLY A 107 -1.37 -8.03 1.69
CA GLY A 107 -2.73 -8.25 1.22
C GLY A 107 -2.86 -8.52 -0.28
N ASP A 108 -3.87 -7.91 -0.91
CA ASP A 108 -4.21 -8.12 -2.31
C ASP A 108 -3.23 -7.46 -3.28
N PRO A 109 -3.08 -7.99 -4.51
CA PRO A 109 -2.01 -7.63 -5.44
C PRO A 109 -2.28 -6.33 -6.22
N TYR A 110 -2.48 -5.22 -5.54
CA TYR A 110 -2.77 -3.92 -6.17
C TYR A 110 -1.63 -3.42 -7.07
N LEU A 111 -0.39 -3.39 -6.55
CA LEU A 111 0.77 -2.96 -7.33
C LEU A 111 1.04 -3.92 -8.47
N THR A 112 1.02 -5.21 -8.18
CA THR A 112 1.20 -6.29 -9.17
C THR A 112 0.23 -6.14 -10.34
N ASP A 113 -1.07 -6.07 -10.06
CA ASP A 113 -2.10 -6.03 -11.07
C ASP A 113 -2.03 -4.74 -11.88
N ARG A 114 -1.80 -3.61 -11.20
CA ARG A 114 -1.67 -2.33 -11.87
C ARG A 114 -0.46 -2.27 -12.79
N LEU A 115 0.70 -2.73 -12.32
CA LEU A 115 1.93 -2.71 -13.12
C LEU A 115 1.84 -3.66 -14.33
N ARG A 116 1.27 -4.84 -14.14
CA ARG A 116 1.04 -5.79 -15.23
C ARG A 116 0.06 -5.27 -16.27
N SER A 117 -0.99 -4.56 -15.84
CA SER A 117 -1.95 -3.92 -16.76
C SER A 117 -1.31 -2.85 -17.65
N GLU A 118 -0.18 -2.30 -17.24
CA GLU A 118 0.63 -1.32 -17.99
C GLU A 118 1.79 -1.98 -18.75
N GLY A 119 1.83 -3.32 -18.78
CA GLY A 119 2.85 -4.09 -19.52
C GLY A 119 4.21 -4.23 -18.81
N ILE A 120 4.30 -3.88 -17.54
CA ILE A 120 5.53 -4.07 -16.76
C ILE A 120 5.54 -5.51 -16.22
N ASN A 121 6.59 -6.25 -16.57
CA ASN A 121 6.75 -7.62 -16.12
C ASN A 121 7.24 -7.65 -14.68
N VAL A 122 6.34 -7.97 -13.75
CA VAL A 122 6.64 -8.14 -12.32
C VAL A 122 6.17 -9.50 -11.84
N GLU A 123 6.95 -10.13 -10.98
CA GLU A 123 6.57 -11.38 -10.32
C GLU A 123 5.64 -11.07 -9.15
N PRO A 124 4.48 -11.75 -9.08
CA PRO A 124 3.53 -11.57 -8.00
C PRO A 124 3.97 -12.34 -6.77
N ARG A 125 3.44 -11.94 -5.63
CA ARG A 125 3.44 -12.75 -4.43
C ARG A 125 2.54 -13.97 -4.62
N ALA A 126 3.00 -15.16 -4.22
CA ALA A 126 2.21 -16.37 -4.30
C ALA A 126 0.96 -16.27 -3.38
N GLU A 127 -0.15 -16.87 -3.81
CA GLU A 127 -1.45 -16.81 -3.12
C GLU A 127 -1.34 -17.16 -1.62
N LYS A 128 -0.62 -18.21 -1.29
CA LYS A 128 -0.44 -18.66 0.10
C LYS A 128 0.17 -17.61 1.03
N TRP A 129 0.92 -16.64 0.50
CA TRP A 129 1.55 -15.58 1.26
C TRP A 129 0.67 -14.34 1.45
N ARG A 130 -0.51 -14.29 0.85
CA ARG A 130 -1.44 -13.16 0.97
C ARG A 130 -2.17 -13.12 2.32
N PHE A 131 -2.12 -14.23 3.07
CA PHE A 131 -2.80 -14.35 4.36
C PHE A 131 -1.89 -14.04 5.54
N GLY A 132 -2.44 -13.33 6.53
CA GLY A 132 -1.72 -12.92 7.73
C GLY A 132 -0.70 -11.81 7.47
N GLU A 133 0.02 -11.43 8.50
CA GLU A 133 0.99 -10.34 8.45
C GLU A 133 2.19 -10.68 7.56
N LEU A 134 2.68 -9.66 6.86
CA LEU A 134 3.95 -9.74 6.15
C LEU A 134 5.10 -9.71 7.16
N SER A 135 6.15 -10.49 6.89
CA SER A 135 7.39 -10.48 7.67
C SER A 135 8.61 -10.56 6.76
N VAL A 136 9.77 -10.24 7.31
CA VAL A 136 11.05 -10.35 6.61
C VAL A 136 11.29 -11.76 6.09
N ASP A 137 10.98 -12.78 6.91
CA ASP A 137 11.16 -14.18 6.52
C ASP A 137 10.24 -14.62 5.40
N LYS A 138 8.98 -14.12 5.40
CA LYS A 138 8.06 -14.35 4.27
C LYS A 138 8.57 -13.70 2.98
N VAL A 139 9.16 -12.51 3.07
CA VAL A 139 9.75 -11.86 1.90
C VAL A 139 10.96 -12.64 1.41
N LYS A 140 11.86 -13.08 2.28
CA LYS A 140 12.99 -13.94 1.91
C LYS A 140 12.52 -15.20 1.20
N ALA A 141 11.57 -15.92 1.79
CA ALA A 141 11.00 -17.14 1.21
C ALA A 141 10.36 -16.90 -0.17
N GLN A 142 9.72 -15.74 -0.37
CA GLN A 142 9.20 -15.34 -1.68
C GLN A 142 10.32 -15.12 -2.70
N LEU A 143 11.39 -14.44 -2.32
CA LEU A 143 12.50 -14.08 -3.21
C LEU A 143 13.33 -15.31 -3.61
N ASP A 144 13.59 -16.20 -2.66
CA ASP A 144 14.41 -17.39 -2.84
C ASP A 144 13.65 -18.56 -3.48
N GLY A 145 12.31 -18.46 -3.55
CA GLY A 145 11.46 -19.57 -3.99
C GLY A 145 11.42 -20.74 -3.02
N THR A 146 12.03 -20.61 -1.85
CA THR A 146 12.03 -21.61 -0.79
C THR A 146 10.73 -21.52 0.00
N LEU A 147 9.82 -22.43 -0.23
CA LEU A 147 8.41 -22.21 0.00
C LEU A 147 7.85 -22.87 1.26
N GLU A 148 8.67 -23.33 2.14
CA GLU A 148 8.24 -24.00 3.39
C GLU A 148 8.41 -23.09 4.61
N TYR A 149 7.87 -21.85 4.51
CA TYR A 149 7.65 -21.08 5.72
C TYR A 149 6.30 -21.48 6.32
N GLU A 150 6.31 -22.30 7.33
CA GLU A 150 5.16 -22.47 8.20
C GLU A 150 5.20 -21.36 9.26
N PRO A 151 4.23 -20.43 9.23
CA PRO A 151 4.17 -19.40 10.26
C PRO A 151 3.97 -20.08 11.61
N PRO A 152 4.65 -19.60 12.69
CA PRO A 152 4.43 -20.14 14.01
C PRO A 152 2.96 -20.03 14.38
N VAL A 153 2.38 -21.14 14.83
CA VAL A 153 0.98 -21.19 15.26
C VAL A 153 0.87 -20.46 16.60
N TYR A 154 0.50 -19.20 16.55
CA TYR A 154 0.15 -18.45 17.76
C TYR A 154 -1.24 -18.88 18.24
N LYS A 155 -1.36 -19.31 19.50
CA LYS A 155 -2.68 -19.43 20.12
C LYS A 155 -3.36 -18.06 20.11
N SER A 156 -4.38 -17.92 19.30
CA SER A 156 -5.14 -16.68 19.27
C SER A 156 -5.78 -16.45 20.63
N LYS A 157 -5.55 -15.28 21.22
CA LYS A 157 -6.36 -14.85 22.37
C LYS A 157 -7.61 -14.19 21.81
N PRO A 158 -8.80 -14.50 22.36
CA PRO A 158 -10.00 -13.79 21.94
C PRO A 158 -9.80 -12.28 22.18
N PRO A 159 -10.41 -11.42 21.35
CA PRO A 159 -10.33 -9.99 21.53
C PRO A 159 -10.75 -9.61 22.97
N GLN A 160 -9.90 -8.88 23.66
CA GLN A 160 -10.15 -8.45 25.04
C GLN A 160 -9.97 -6.94 25.13
N LEU A 161 -10.80 -6.30 25.95
CA LEU A 161 -10.60 -4.90 26.31
C LEU A 161 -9.43 -4.82 27.29
N CYS A 162 -8.32 -4.21 26.88
CA CYS A 162 -7.16 -4.04 27.73
C CYS A 162 -7.43 -3.04 28.88
N ASN A 163 -6.64 -3.10 29.94
CA ASN A 163 -6.76 -2.16 31.06
C ASN A 163 -6.54 -0.73 30.57
N GLY A 164 -7.49 0.16 30.91
CA GLY A 164 -7.48 1.55 30.45
C GLY A 164 -8.00 1.77 29.02
N CYS A 165 -8.51 0.74 28.37
CA CYS A 165 -9.08 0.86 27.02
C CYS A 165 -10.28 1.81 27.00
N PRO A 166 -10.27 2.87 26.15
CA PRO A 166 -11.39 3.82 26.07
C PRO A 166 -12.68 3.17 25.55
N HIS A 167 -12.60 2.07 24.81
CA HIS A 167 -13.77 1.32 24.35
C HIS A 167 -14.61 0.73 25.49
N VAL A 168 -14.04 0.54 26.69
CA VAL A 168 -14.78 0.09 27.88
C VAL A 168 -15.94 1.04 28.20
N PHE A 169 -15.72 2.34 28.04
CA PHE A 169 -16.76 3.35 28.31
C PHE A 169 -17.87 3.36 27.26
N SER A 170 -17.59 2.88 26.07
CA SER A 170 -18.60 2.76 25.01
C SER A 170 -19.37 1.45 25.09
N PHE A 171 -18.69 0.33 25.37
CA PHE A 171 -19.30 -1.00 25.33
C PHE A 171 -20.06 -1.36 26.62
N LYS A 172 -19.54 -0.98 27.79
CA LYS A 172 -20.25 -1.28 29.05
C LYS A 172 -21.69 -0.77 29.12
N PRO A 173 -22.01 0.49 28.75
CA PRO A 173 -23.39 0.96 28.70
C PRO A 173 -24.26 0.16 27.73
N LEU A 174 -23.70 -0.27 26.58
CA LEU A 174 -24.48 -1.03 25.60
C LEU A 174 -24.85 -2.44 26.06
N VAL A 175 -24.03 -3.05 26.89
CA VAL A 175 -24.29 -4.40 27.45
C VAL A 175 -25.32 -4.35 28.59
N ASN A 176 -25.47 -3.21 29.24
CA ASN A 176 -26.40 -3.01 30.37
C ASN A 176 -27.78 -2.45 29.94
N LEU A 177 -28.04 -2.31 28.64
CA LEU A 177 -29.34 -2.00 28.05
C LEU A 177 -30.14 -3.27 27.77
#